data_b94a25049f2ccf195ef822555b75319b
#
_entry.id   b94a25049f2ccf195ef822555b75319b
#
_cell.length_a   1.000
_cell.length_b   1.000
_cell.length_c   1.000
_cell.angle_alpha   90.00
_cell.angle_beta   90.00
_cell.angle_gamma   90.00
#
_symmetry.space_group_name_H-M   'P 1'
#
loop_
_entity.id
_entity.type
_entity.pdbx_description
1 polymer ?
#
loop_
_entity_poly.entity_id
_entity_poly.type
_entity_poly.pdbx_seq_one_letter_code
_entity_poly.pdbx_strand_id
1 'polypeptide(L)'
;MTGTLSPAEPRAARQLVRHPARAAFRAELRRGIVPWTAPAVALTIAVPMISKTAQWQGGWGDTQELLHSTATLLGGPLVAAAGCWQGGREHRRGTGGLWLSVPRGRAARLVMAALPVAVWAVVGQLVAVAAVFAATWPYTGAGGPSAGMIVVDAWFLVCAAFTGFVVGRVWRWRLAAPVLAAATYLALGVPTYSSSGLRFLNPAEQYYLDGRVPVGWFAPVMVLWLGGPALALVTGYAVRRRFLALVPLVAAAAVAPLIVNSGEDLFREDPVARRLICTDAVPQVCVSGLDGPLLFQASDALTGLHARLDGVPGAPLRYVQVPEGGRPPAGATPLPHHMRGWTVVRDRLADPASYAYATADGLSARDCPMSVLVAEDSATQRMWETDDAVAHWLVPSAGPELLPETGGAYLERLTAMGDAERRAWLGRYLATRTVCDPKAVPAL
;
A
#
# COMPACT_ATOMS: atom_id res chain seq x y z
N MET A 1 -6.60 -17.34 -86.78
CA MET A 1 -6.97 -17.80 -85.43
C MET A 1 -5.92 -17.24 -84.43
N THR A 2 -6.15 -16.09 -83.90
CA THR A 2 -5.30 -15.40 -82.95
C THR A 2 -5.98 -15.50 -81.56
N GLY A 3 -5.47 -16.39 -80.75
CA GLY A 3 -5.95 -16.51 -79.34
C GLY A 3 -5.32 -15.45 -78.46
N THR A 4 -6.15 -14.54 -77.90
CA THR A 4 -5.77 -13.57 -76.89
C THR A 4 -5.66 -14.23 -75.53
N LEU A 5 -4.41 -14.35 -75.00
CA LEU A 5 -4.20 -14.72 -73.61
C LEU A 5 -4.55 -13.57 -72.69
N SER A 6 -5.62 -13.75 -71.89
CA SER A 6 -5.99 -12.83 -70.82
C SER A 6 -4.99 -12.94 -69.67
N PRO A 7 -4.43 -11.83 -69.14
CA PRO A 7 -3.50 -11.90 -68.05
C PRO A 7 -4.26 -12.22 -66.75
N ALA A 8 -3.97 -13.37 -66.15
CA ALA A 8 -4.46 -13.72 -64.82
C ALA A 8 -3.91 -12.75 -63.79
N GLU A 9 -4.75 -11.88 -63.22
CA GLU A 9 -4.38 -11.00 -62.13
C GLU A 9 -3.91 -11.83 -60.90
N PRO A 10 -2.75 -11.50 -60.34
CA PRO A 10 -2.27 -12.22 -59.19
C PRO A 10 -3.04 -11.83 -57.93
N ARG A 11 -4.14 -12.57 -57.66
CA ARG A 11 -4.88 -12.47 -56.35
C ARG A 11 -3.99 -12.67 -55.13
N ALA A 12 -2.87 -13.34 -55.24
CA ALA A 12 -1.92 -13.56 -54.16
C ALA A 12 -1.19 -12.27 -53.72
N ALA A 13 -1.01 -11.27 -54.62
CA ALA A 13 -0.34 -10.00 -54.23
C ALA A 13 -1.23 -9.09 -53.39
N ARG A 14 -2.55 -9.18 -53.50
CA ARG A 14 -3.50 -8.37 -52.69
C ARG A 14 -3.65 -8.82 -51.24
N GLN A 15 -3.38 -10.06 -50.88
CA GLN A 15 -3.46 -10.55 -49.48
C GLN A 15 -2.26 -10.15 -48.63
N LEU A 16 -1.08 -9.92 -49.18
CA LEU A 16 0.12 -9.47 -48.44
C LEU A 16 0.10 -7.99 -48.04
N VAL A 17 -0.82 -7.17 -48.57
CA VAL A 17 -0.91 -5.74 -48.28
C VAL A 17 -1.78 -5.42 -47.05
N ARG A 18 -2.44 -6.40 -46.47
CA ARG A 18 -3.54 -6.13 -45.54
C ARG A 18 -3.16 -5.52 -44.17
N HIS A 19 -1.95 -5.63 -43.63
CA HIS A 19 -1.60 -4.94 -42.35
C HIS A 19 -0.08 -4.69 -42.13
N PRO A 20 0.60 -3.81 -42.89
CA PRO A 20 2.01 -3.52 -42.70
C PRO A 20 2.30 -2.88 -41.33
N ALA A 21 1.30 -2.21 -40.73
CA ALA A 21 1.42 -1.66 -39.39
C ALA A 21 1.49 -2.74 -38.29
N ARG A 22 0.68 -3.79 -38.39
CA ARG A 22 0.68 -4.90 -37.41
C ARG A 22 1.97 -5.72 -37.49
N ALA A 23 2.49 -5.94 -38.69
CA ALA A 23 3.75 -6.66 -38.89
C ALA A 23 4.94 -5.87 -38.30
N ALA A 24 4.99 -4.55 -38.57
CA ALA A 24 5.99 -3.66 -37.99
C ALA A 24 5.91 -3.59 -36.46
N PHE A 25 4.72 -3.50 -35.88
CA PHE A 25 4.51 -3.50 -34.43
C PHE A 25 4.95 -4.83 -33.78
N ARG A 26 4.58 -5.97 -34.38
CA ARG A 26 5.05 -7.29 -33.90
C ARG A 26 6.57 -7.43 -33.95
N ALA A 27 7.21 -6.87 -34.98
CA ALA A 27 8.67 -6.87 -35.10
C ALA A 27 9.31 -6.00 -33.99
N GLU A 28 8.76 -4.84 -33.68
CA GLU A 28 9.23 -3.97 -32.59
C GLU A 28 9.04 -4.62 -31.21
N LEU A 29 7.92 -5.32 -30.96
CA LEU A 29 7.70 -6.07 -29.71
C LEU A 29 8.76 -7.13 -29.42
N ARG A 30 9.45 -7.66 -30.46
CA ARG A 30 10.42 -8.78 -30.33
C ARG A 30 11.87 -8.34 -30.44
N ARG A 31 12.15 -7.05 -30.71
CA ARG A 31 13.52 -6.57 -31.02
C ARG A 31 14.13 -5.74 -29.89
N GLY A 32 15.44 -5.88 -29.74
CA GLY A 32 16.26 -5.04 -28.85
C GLY A 32 15.97 -5.29 -27.37
N ILE A 33 15.90 -4.20 -26.59
CA ILE A 33 15.66 -4.25 -25.15
C ILE A 33 14.17 -4.43 -24.79
N VAL A 34 13.27 -4.22 -25.75
CA VAL A 34 11.81 -4.15 -25.51
C VAL A 34 11.26 -5.39 -24.79
N PRO A 35 11.52 -6.64 -25.23
CA PRO A 35 11.03 -7.83 -24.54
C PRO A 35 11.64 -8.01 -23.14
N TRP A 36 12.82 -7.47 -22.89
CA TRP A 36 13.48 -7.50 -21.58
C TRP A 36 12.86 -6.56 -20.56
N THR A 37 12.04 -5.61 -21.00
CA THR A 37 11.34 -4.68 -20.09
C THR A 37 10.41 -5.44 -19.14
N ALA A 38 9.69 -6.47 -19.60
CA ALA A 38 8.78 -7.22 -18.73
C ALA A 38 9.49 -7.98 -17.60
N PRO A 39 10.49 -8.84 -17.87
CA PRO A 39 11.20 -9.50 -16.78
C PRO A 39 11.94 -8.50 -15.88
N ALA A 40 12.46 -7.40 -16.42
CA ALA A 40 13.10 -6.38 -15.60
C ALA A 40 12.11 -5.70 -14.63
N VAL A 41 10.92 -5.31 -15.09
CA VAL A 41 9.86 -4.75 -14.24
C VAL A 41 9.39 -5.80 -13.22
N ALA A 42 9.11 -7.03 -13.67
CA ALA A 42 8.67 -8.10 -12.78
C ALA A 42 9.68 -8.38 -11.66
N LEU A 43 10.97 -8.46 -11.98
CA LEU A 43 12.04 -8.65 -11.00
C LEU A 43 12.20 -7.44 -10.08
N THR A 44 12.10 -6.22 -10.60
CA THR A 44 12.18 -4.99 -9.80
C THR A 44 11.07 -4.92 -8.75
N ILE A 45 9.88 -5.43 -9.06
CA ILE A 45 8.77 -5.55 -8.11
C ILE A 45 8.97 -6.76 -7.20
N ALA A 46 9.33 -7.93 -7.75
CA ALA A 46 9.40 -9.19 -7.00
C ALA A 46 10.49 -9.19 -5.91
N VAL A 47 11.66 -8.57 -6.16
CA VAL A 47 12.78 -8.60 -5.21
C VAL A 47 12.42 -7.94 -3.86
N PRO A 48 11.89 -6.69 -3.79
CA PRO A 48 11.43 -6.11 -2.54
C PRO A 48 10.26 -6.89 -1.91
N MET A 49 9.34 -7.40 -2.73
CA MET A 49 8.23 -8.22 -2.23
C MET A 49 8.74 -9.48 -1.54
N ILE A 50 9.68 -10.22 -2.14
CA ILE A 50 10.27 -11.43 -1.54
C ILE A 50 11.01 -11.10 -0.24
N SER A 51 11.76 -9.99 -0.18
CA SER A 51 12.52 -9.61 1.01
C SER A 51 11.65 -9.18 2.20
N LYS A 52 10.40 -8.76 1.94
CA LYS A 52 9.47 -8.24 2.95
C LYS A 52 8.21 -9.10 3.11
N THR A 53 8.28 -10.39 2.83
CA THR A 53 7.10 -11.29 2.84
C THR A 53 6.33 -11.26 4.15
N ALA A 54 7.01 -11.14 5.30
CA ALA A 54 6.36 -11.04 6.59
C ALA A 54 5.45 -9.81 6.73
N GLN A 55 5.76 -8.71 6.03
CA GLN A 55 5.06 -7.43 6.16
C GLN A 55 3.77 -7.33 5.33
N TRP A 56 3.60 -8.15 4.29
CA TRP A 56 2.45 -8.01 3.39
C TRP A 56 1.63 -9.30 3.23
N GLN A 57 2.24 -10.48 3.38
CA GLN A 57 1.47 -11.73 3.27
C GLN A 57 0.43 -11.82 4.39
N GLY A 58 -0.83 -12.01 4.00
CA GLY A 58 -1.95 -12.11 4.94
C GLY A 58 -2.88 -10.89 4.93
N GLY A 59 -2.48 -9.76 4.32
CA GLY A 59 -3.31 -8.57 4.12
C GLY A 59 -3.44 -8.17 2.66
N TRP A 60 -4.65 -7.97 2.16
CA TRP A 60 -4.86 -7.45 0.80
C TRP A 60 -4.36 -6.02 0.67
N GLY A 61 -4.62 -5.19 1.69
CA GLY A 61 -4.18 -3.79 1.77
C GLY A 61 -2.67 -3.68 1.78
N ASP A 62 -2.01 -4.38 2.73
CA ASP A 62 -0.54 -4.39 2.86
C ASP A 62 0.16 -4.88 1.60
N THR A 63 -0.39 -5.93 0.99
CA THR A 63 0.11 -6.45 -0.29
C THR A 63 0.05 -5.38 -1.37
N GLN A 64 -1.08 -4.68 -1.46
CA GLN A 64 -1.31 -3.68 -2.50
C GLN A 64 -0.50 -2.41 -2.28
N GLU A 65 -0.33 -1.99 -1.04
CA GLU A 65 0.51 -0.86 -0.65
C GLU A 65 1.97 -1.07 -1.09
N LEU A 66 2.55 -2.23 -0.76
CA LEU A 66 3.92 -2.54 -1.15
C LEU A 66 4.07 -2.75 -2.66
N LEU A 67 3.07 -3.36 -3.34
CA LEU A 67 3.03 -3.46 -4.81
C LEU A 67 3.00 -2.08 -5.46
N HIS A 68 2.14 -1.18 -4.98
CA HIS A 68 2.05 0.19 -5.46
C HIS A 68 3.38 0.93 -5.32
N SER A 69 3.94 0.90 -4.11
CA SER A 69 5.22 1.56 -3.80
C SER A 69 6.36 1.03 -4.69
N THR A 70 6.48 -0.30 -4.86
CA THR A 70 7.53 -0.89 -5.69
C THR A 70 7.32 -0.64 -7.19
N ALA A 71 6.08 -0.69 -7.67
CA ALA A 71 5.76 -0.43 -9.08
C ALA A 71 6.02 1.04 -9.45
N THR A 72 5.67 1.97 -8.58
CA THR A 72 5.81 3.40 -8.86
C THR A 72 7.23 3.90 -8.59
N LEU A 73 7.77 3.67 -7.38
CA LEU A 73 9.05 4.22 -6.96
C LEU A 73 10.25 3.55 -7.64
N LEU A 74 10.17 2.25 -7.94
CA LEU A 74 11.26 1.50 -8.58
C LEU A 74 10.94 1.18 -10.04
N GLY A 75 9.74 0.69 -10.32
CA GLY A 75 9.31 0.37 -11.68
C GLY A 75 9.22 1.59 -12.59
N GLY A 76 8.69 2.72 -12.10
CA GLY A 76 8.58 3.97 -12.84
C GLY A 76 9.90 4.47 -13.43
N PRO A 77 10.95 4.70 -12.63
CA PRO A 77 12.28 5.09 -13.09
C PRO A 77 12.88 4.12 -14.10
N LEU A 78 12.75 2.81 -13.85
CA LEU A 78 13.21 1.77 -14.77
C LEU A 78 12.53 1.87 -16.13
N VAL A 79 11.21 2.02 -16.15
CA VAL A 79 10.42 2.11 -17.39
C VAL A 79 10.68 3.43 -18.10
N ALA A 80 10.85 4.54 -17.38
CA ALA A 80 11.25 5.82 -17.95
C ALA A 80 12.63 5.72 -18.63
N ALA A 81 13.60 5.04 -17.99
CA ALA A 81 14.91 4.78 -18.58
C ALA A 81 14.83 3.89 -19.83
N ALA A 82 14.03 2.81 -19.80
CA ALA A 82 13.80 1.93 -20.93
C ALA A 82 13.18 2.69 -22.12
N GLY A 83 12.17 3.53 -21.84
CA GLY A 83 11.58 4.44 -22.82
C GLY A 83 12.61 5.41 -23.41
N CYS A 84 13.42 6.03 -22.55
CA CYS A 84 14.49 6.95 -22.97
C CYS A 84 15.55 6.26 -23.84
N TRP A 85 15.96 5.06 -23.45
CA TRP A 85 16.87 4.27 -24.26
C TRP A 85 16.28 3.92 -25.62
N GLN A 86 15.03 3.52 -25.69
CA GLN A 86 14.33 3.23 -26.93
C GLN A 86 14.18 4.48 -27.80
N GLY A 87 13.83 5.64 -27.22
CA GLY A 87 13.71 6.92 -27.92
C GLY A 87 15.02 7.38 -28.55
N GLY A 88 16.16 7.18 -27.86
CA GLY A 88 17.50 7.52 -28.34
C GLY A 88 18.08 6.54 -29.38
N ARG A 89 17.41 5.40 -29.67
CA ARG A 89 17.92 4.33 -30.55
C ARG A 89 18.33 4.81 -31.93
N GLU A 90 17.55 5.69 -32.54
CA GLU A 90 17.82 6.18 -33.91
C GLU A 90 19.02 7.10 -33.97
N HIS A 91 19.23 7.93 -32.98
CA HIS A 91 20.44 8.75 -32.88
C HIS A 91 21.68 7.88 -32.73
N ARG A 92 21.63 6.82 -31.90
CA ARG A 92 22.75 5.91 -31.68
C ARG A 92 23.11 5.08 -32.94
N ARG A 93 22.10 4.79 -33.78
CA ARG A 93 22.29 3.98 -35.01
C ARG A 93 22.50 4.82 -36.28
N GLY A 94 22.39 6.14 -36.20
CA GLY A 94 22.53 7.03 -37.38
C GLY A 94 21.38 6.89 -38.40
N THR A 95 20.23 6.30 -38.03
CA THR A 95 19.12 5.98 -38.93
C THR A 95 18.06 7.09 -39.04
N GLY A 96 18.36 8.30 -38.58
CA GLY A 96 17.42 9.42 -38.59
C GLY A 96 16.83 9.78 -39.95
N GLY A 97 17.62 9.65 -41.04
CA GLY A 97 17.15 9.87 -42.39
C GLY A 97 16.06 8.89 -42.86
N LEU A 98 16.22 7.60 -42.49
CA LEU A 98 15.23 6.56 -42.83
C LEU A 98 13.90 6.78 -42.11
N TRP A 99 13.95 7.37 -40.93
CA TRP A 99 12.74 7.71 -40.17
C TRP A 99 11.91 8.79 -40.86
N LEU A 100 12.56 9.76 -41.54
CA LEU A 100 11.88 10.82 -42.25
C LEU A 100 11.22 10.32 -43.53
N SER A 101 11.72 9.27 -44.17
CA SER A 101 11.17 8.69 -45.42
C SER A 101 9.89 7.88 -45.22
N VAL A 102 9.54 7.49 -43.96
CA VAL A 102 8.32 6.73 -43.69
C VAL A 102 7.08 7.62 -43.83
N PRO A 103 6.09 7.26 -44.69
CA PRO A 103 4.88 8.06 -44.95
C PRO A 103 3.86 7.97 -43.83
N ARG A 104 4.25 8.26 -42.59
CA ARG A 104 3.39 8.28 -41.40
C ARG A 104 3.56 9.58 -40.64
N GLY A 105 2.45 10.07 -40.04
CA GLY A 105 2.51 11.24 -39.16
C GLY A 105 3.44 11.02 -37.94
N ARG A 106 3.99 12.12 -37.42
CA ARG A 106 4.94 12.10 -36.29
C ARG A 106 4.35 11.39 -35.07
N ALA A 107 3.08 11.63 -34.73
CA ALA A 107 2.39 11.00 -33.62
C ALA A 107 2.27 9.47 -33.80
N ALA A 108 1.85 9.00 -34.97
CA ALA A 108 1.75 7.56 -35.24
C ALA A 108 3.11 6.86 -35.17
N ARG A 109 4.17 7.50 -35.64
CA ARG A 109 5.54 6.98 -35.52
C ARG A 109 6.01 6.89 -34.07
N LEU A 110 5.73 7.92 -33.25
CA LEU A 110 6.05 7.94 -31.82
C LEU A 110 5.33 6.81 -31.10
N VAL A 111 4.00 6.70 -31.28
CA VAL A 111 3.21 5.65 -30.63
C VAL A 111 3.70 4.26 -31.02
N MET A 112 3.95 3.99 -32.30
CA MET A 112 4.46 2.70 -32.79
C MET A 112 5.82 2.31 -32.18
N ALA A 113 6.65 3.29 -31.83
CA ALA A 113 7.98 3.04 -31.28
C ALA A 113 8.01 3.00 -29.74
N ALA A 114 7.14 3.76 -29.06
CA ALA A 114 7.07 3.81 -27.59
C ALA A 114 6.16 2.73 -27.00
N LEU A 115 5.01 2.45 -27.65
CA LEU A 115 3.99 1.52 -27.18
C LEU A 115 4.53 0.10 -26.84
N PRO A 116 5.48 -0.49 -27.61
CA PRO A 116 6.04 -1.79 -27.26
C PRO A 116 6.69 -1.84 -25.87
N VAL A 117 7.39 -0.78 -25.45
CA VAL A 117 7.99 -0.68 -24.10
C VAL A 117 6.88 -0.61 -23.05
N ALA A 118 5.86 0.23 -23.28
CA ALA A 118 4.72 0.35 -22.36
C ALA A 118 3.97 -0.98 -22.21
N VAL A 119 3.70 -1.69 -23.30
CA VAL A 119 3.02 -3.00 -23.27
C VAL A 119 3.81 -4.02 -22.43
N TRP A 120 5.12 -4.15 -22.65
CA TRP A 120 5.93 -5.08 -21.88
C TRP A 120 6.11 -4.66 -20.42
N ALA A 121 6.16 -3.36 -20.12
CA ALA A 121 6.17 -2.86 -18.75
C ALA A 121 4.89 -3.27 -18.01
N VAL A 122 3.72 -3.06 -18.62
CA VAL A 122 2.41 -3.48 -18.06
C VAL A 122 2.32 -5.00 -17.93
N VAL A 123 2.80 -5.77 -18.92
CA VAL A 123 2.85 -7.24 -18.81
C VAL A 123 3.72 -7.68 -17.62
N GLY A 124 4.89 -7.08 -17.45
CA GLY A 124 5.77 -7.39 -16.32
C GLY A 124 5.15 -7.08 -14.98
N GLN A 125 4.48 -5.93 -14.86
CA GLN A 125 3.73 -5.56 -13.66
C GLN A 125 2.58 -6.53 -13.39
N LEU A 126 1.75 -6.84 -14.39
CA LEU A 126 0.60 -7.74 -14.19
C LEU A 126 1.03 -9.16 -13.81
N VAL A 127 2.16 -9.64 -14.33
CA VAL A 127 2.74 -10.93 -13.92
C VAL A 127 3.18 -10.87 -12.45
N ALA A 128 3.86 -9.79 -12.03
CA ALA A 128 4.25 -9.62 -10.63
C ALA A 128 3.03 -9.52 -9.71
N VAL A 129 2.04 -8.71 -10.08
CA VAL A 129 0.77 -8.53 -9.35
C VAL A 129 0.05 -9.88 -9.18
N ALA A 130 -0.09 -10.65 -10.27
CA ALA A 130 -0.74 -11.97 -10.22
C ALA A 130 0.02 -12.96 -9.32
N ALA A 131 1.35 -12.99 -9.40
CA ALA A 131 2.19 -13.86 -8.57
C ALA A 131 2.08 -13.49 -7.09
N VAL A 132 2.13 -12.20 -6.76
CA VAL A 132 2.08 -11.70 -5.38
C VAL A 132 0.70 -11.93 -4.77
N PHE A 133 -0.38 -11.63 -5.47
CA PHE A 133 -1.72 -11.92 -4.97
C PHE A 133 -1.99 -13.43 -4.84
N ALA A 134 -1.45 -14.25 -5.73
CA ALA A 134 -1.51 -15.71 -5.57
C ALA A 134 -0.76 -16.18 -4.31
N ALA A 135 0.34 -15.52 -3.96
CA ALA A 135 1.10 -15.82 -2.73
C ALA A 135 0.42 -15.28 -1.46
N THR A 136 -0.41 -14.23 -1.56
CA THR A 136 -1.20 -13.66 -0.47
C THR A 136 -2.45 -14.50 -0.16
N TRP A 137 -3.10 -15.00 -1.19
CA TRP A 137 -4.39 -15.70 -1.12
C TRP A 137 -4.53 -16.74 -0.01
N PRO A 138 -3.54 -17.63 0.25
CA PRO A 138 -3.68 -18.68 1.26
C PRO A 138 -3.75 -18.17 2.70
N TYR A 139 -3.35 -16.93 2.94
CA TYR A 139 -3.19 -16.34 4.28
C TYR A 139 -4.19 -15.20 4.56
N THR A 140 -5.04 -14.87 3.61
CA THR A 140 -6.00 -13.77 3.76
C THR A 140 -7.39 -14.29 4.12
N GLY A 141 -8.11 -13.48 4.89
CA GLY A 141 -9.53 -13.65 5.15
C GLY A 141 -10.40 -13.14 4.00
N ALA A 142 -11.51 -12.50 4.35
CA ALA A 142 -12.41 -11.86 3.40
C ALA A 142 -11.78 -10.61 2.73
N GLY A 143 -12.46 -10.05 1.73
CA GLY A 143 -11.97 -8.88 0.99
C GLY A 143 -11.30 -9.27 -0.32
N GLY A 144 -10.50 -8.36 -0.86
CA GLY A 144 -9.78 -8.58 -2.12
C GLY A 144 -9.00 -7.35 -2.59
N PRO A 145 -8.17 -7.51 -3.62
CA PRO A 145 -7.36 -6.41 -4.15
C PRO A 145 -8.22 -5.38 -4.89
N SER A 146 -7.84 -4.11 -4.80
CA SER A 146 -8.47 -3.03 -5.56
C SER A 146 -7.98 -2.98 -7.00
N ALA A 147 -8.85 -3.29 -7.96
CA ALA A 147 -8.55 -3.18 -9.39
C ALA A 147 -8.19 -1.74 -9.79
N GLY A 148 -8.76 -0.74 -9.12
CA GLY A 148 -8.50 0.67 -9.38
C GLY A 148 -7.03 1.05 -9.20
N MET A 149 -6.39 0.57 -8.13
CA MET A 149 -4.97 0.78 -7.87
C MET A 149 -4.10 0.13 -8.95
N ILE A 150 -4.39 -1.13 -9.30
CA ILE A 150 -3.63 -1.86 -10.34
C ILE A 150 -3.68 -1.11 -11.68
N VAL A 151 -4.85 -0.57 -12.04
CA VAL A 151 -5.02 0.23 -13.26
C VAL A 151 -4.22 1.52 -13.21
N VAL A 152 -4.23 2.23 -12.07
CA VAL A 152 -3.47 3.48 -11.89
C VAL A 152 -1.97 3.22 -12.03
N ASP A 153 -1.45 2.17 -11.40
CA ASP A 153 -0.04 1.80 -11.47
C ASP A 153 0.38 1.42 -12.89
N ALA A 154 -0.44 0.61 -13.58
CA ALA A 154 -0.21 0.25 -14.97
C ALA A 154 -0.20 1.49 -15.88
N TRP A 155 -1.13 2.42 -15.65
CA TRP A 155 -1.21 3.66 -16.39
C TRP A 155 0.00 4.57 -16.13
N PHE A 156 0.46 4.63 -14.88
CA PHE A 156 1.67 5.35 -14.54
C PHE A 156 2.90 4.81 -15.29
N LEU A 157 3.07 3.48 -15.38
CA LEU A 157 4.16 2.88 -16.16
C LEU A 157 4.04 3.20 -17.66
N VAL A 158 2.82 3.23 -18.21
CA VAL A 158 2.59 3.70 -19.60
C VAL A 158 3.06 5.13 -19.75
N CYS A 159 2.65 6.03 -18.85
CA CYS A 159 3.06 7.44 -18.87
C CYS A 159 4.58 7.60 -18.75
N ALA A 160 5.23 6.83 -17.87
CA ALA A 160 6.68 6.81 -17.71
C ALA A 160 7.40 6.36 -18.99
N ALA A 161 6.90 5.33 -19.67
CA ALA A 161 7.46 4.84 -20.94
C ALA A 161 7.40 5.91 -22.03
N PHE A 162 6.26 6.58 -22.20
CA PHE A 162 6.09 7.63 -23.21
C PHE A 162 6.89 8.89 -22.89
N THR A 163 6.90 9.33 -21.64
CA THR A 163 7.71 10.45 -21.16
C THR A 163 9.20 10.17 -21.40
N GLY A 164 9.67 9.01 -20.97
CA GLY A 164 11.05 8.59 -21.21
C GLY A 164 11.39 8.55 -22.70
N PHE A 165 10.51 8.00 -23.53
CA PHE A 165 10.71 7.95 -24.98
C PHE A 165 10.90 9.36 -25.60
N VAL A 166 10.06 10.33 -25.23
CA VAL A 166 10.17 11.70 -25.71
C VAL A 166 11.49 12.34 -25.24
N VAL A 167 11.86 12.15 -23.96
CA VAL A 167 13.14 12.65 -23.44
C VAL A 167 14.31 12.08 -24.22
N GLY A 168 14.37 10.77 -24.44
CA GLY A 168 15.43 10.11 -25.21
C GLY A 168 15.47 10.53 -26.69
N ARG A 169 14.34 11.00 -27.23
CA ARG A 169 14.24 11.53 -28.59
C ARG A 169 14.82 12.93 -28.72
N VAL A 170 14.63 13.75 -27.69
CA VAL A 170 15.10 15.13 -27.63
C VAL A 170 16.56 15.21 -27.17
N TRP A 171 16.89 14.45 -26.15
CA TRP A 171 18.20 14.49 -25.48
C TRP A 171 19.15 13.46 -26.08
N ARG A 172 20.12 13.93 -26.85
CA ARG A 172 21.03 13.08 -27.66
C ARG A 172 22.22 12.49 -26.86
N TRP A 173 22.20 12.59 -25.56
CA TRP A 173 23.29 12.11 -24.69
C TRP A 173 23.15 10.62 -24.36
N ARG A 174 24.26 9.88 -24.35
CA ARG A 174 24.26 8.44 -24.09
C ARG A 174 23.83 8.09 -22.66
N LEU A 175 24.12 8.97 -21.69
CA LEU A 175 23.76 8.80 -20.29
C LEU A 175 22.34 9.34 -19.96
N ALA A 176 21.56 9.81 -20.94
CA ALA A 176 20.22 10.33 -20.69
C ALA A 176 19.30 9.33 -19.98
N ALA A 177 19.39 8.04 -20.31
CA ALA A 177 18.56 7.00 -19.68
C ALA A 177 18.86 6.81 -18.19
N PRO A 178 20.11 6.55 -17.73
CA PRO A 178 20.39 6.43 -16.31
C PRO A 178 20.18 7.72 -15.52
N VAL A 179 20.47 8.88 -16.11
CA VAL A 179 20.20 10.18 -15.47
C VAL A 179 18.69 10.40 -15.30
N LEU A 180 17.88 10.04 -16.31
CA LEU A 180 16.42 10.12 -16.19
C LEU A 180 15.91 9.17 -15.11
N ALA A 181 16.45 7.95 -15.01
CA ALA A 181 16.07 7.02 -13.93
C ALA A 181 16.33 7.63 -12.56
N ALA A 182 17.55 8.14 -12.33
CA ALA A 182 17.93 8.75 -11.05
C ALA A 182 17.07 9.99 -10.75
N ALA A 183 16.85 10.87 -11.74
CA ALA A 183 16.02 12.05 -11.57
C ALA A 183 14.56 11.71 -11.27
N THR A 184 14.00 10.70 -11.95
CA THR A 184 12.63 10.23 -11.70
C THR A 184 12.53 9.62 -10.31
N TYR A 185 13.49 8.79 -9.90
CA TYR A 185 13.51 8.20 -8.57
C TYR A 185 13.53 9.27 -7.46
N LEU A 186 14.39 10.29 -7.59
CA LEU A 186 14.45 11.39 -6.63
C LEU A 186 13.16 12.23 -6.65
N ALA A 187 12.63 12.53 -7.85
CA ALA A 187 11.39 13.29 -7.98
C ALA A 187 10.17 12.59 -7.37
N LEU A 188 10.16 11.26 -7.37
CA LEU A 188 9.10 10.46 -6.74
C LEU A 188 9.36 10.22 -5.25
N GLY A 189 10.61 9.97 -4.84
CA GLY A 189 10.94 9.60 -3.48
C GLY A 189 10.97 10.78 -2.50
N VAL A 190 11.50 11.95 -2.92
CA VAL A 190 11.62 13.10 -2.01
C VAL A 190 10.26 13.62 -1.50
N PRO A 191 9.20 13.75 -2.35
CA PRO A 191 7.91 14.26 -1.87
C PRO A 191 7.18 13.33 -0.90
N THR A 192 7.52 12.03 -0.83
CA THR A 192 6.87 11.08 0.12
C THR A 192 7.14 11.44 1.59
N TYR A 193 8.21 12.19 1.86
CA TYR A 193 8.54 12.68 3.20
C TYR A 193 7.85 14.02 3.55
N SER A 194 7.05 14.57 2.64
CA SER A 194 6.35 15.84 2.88
C SER A 194 5.08 15.61 3.70
N SER A 195 4.82 16.46 4.68
CA SER A 195 3.56 16.49 5.43
C SER A 195 2.45 17.30 4.76
N SER A 196 2.74 17.98 3.64
CA SER A 196 1.74 18.81 2.94
C SER A 196 0.77 17.94 2.13
N GLY A 197 -0.48 18.42 1.94
CA GLY A 197 -1.47 17.75 1.07
C GLY A 197 -1.03 17.58 -0.39
N LEU A 198 0.03 18.30 -0.82
CA LEU A 198 0.62 18.12 -2.14
C LEU A 198 1.25 16.74 -2.35
N ARG A 199 1.57 16.00 -1.27
CA ARG A 199 2.08 14.63 -1.35
C ARG A 199 1.16 13.70 -2.14
N PHE A 200 -0.16 13.90 -2.04
CA PHE A 200 -1.15 13.07 -2.75
C PHE A 200 -1.14 13.24 -4.28
N LEU A 201 -0.46 14.28 -4.79
CA LEU A 201 -0.19 14.43 -6.22
C LEU A 201 0.99 13.56 -6.69
N ASN A 202 1.79 13.04 -5.77
CA ASN A 202 2.90 12.17 -6.07
C ASN A 202 2.39 10.76 -6.41
N PRO A 203 2.68 10.22 -7.61
CA PRO A 203 2.27 8.86 -7.96
C PRO A 203 2.93 7.75 -7.12
N ALA A 204 3.96 8.05 -6.36
CA ALA A 204 4.64 7.12 -5.45
C ALA A 204 4.33 7.41 -3.97
N GLU A 205 3.23 8.13 -3.70
CA GLU A 205 2.78 8.35 -2.32
C GLU A 205 2.48 7.01 -1.65
N GLN A 206 2.88 6.89 -0.38
CA GLN A 206 2.61 5.71 0.42
C GLN A 206 1.23 5.84 1.04
N TYR A 207 0.28 5.11 0.49
CA TYR A 207 -1.07 5.05 1.02
C TYR A 207 -1.15 3.95 2.08
N TYR A 208 -1.74 4.30 3.22
CA TYR A 208 -2.05 3.31 4.25
C TYR A 208 -3.36 2.59 3.87
N LEU A 209 -3.25 1.33 3.46
CA LEU A 209 -4.35 0.55 2.89
C LEU A 209 -4.87 -0.56 3.81
N ASP A 210 -4.33 -0.72 5.01
CA ASP A 210 -4.88 -1.69 5.96
C ASP A 210 -6.30 -1.28 6.39
N GLY A 211 -7.27 -2.14 6.11
CA GLY A 211 -8.68 -1.87 6.34
C GLY A 211 -9.30 -0.74 5.50
N ARG A 212 -8.61 -0.23 4.47
CA ARG A 212 -9.07 0.87 3.63
C ARG A 212 -9.07 0.51 2.16
N VAL A 213 -10.01 1.08 1.40
CA VAL A 213 -10.15 0.90 -0.05
C VAL A 213 -10.30 2.26 -0.74
N PRO A 214 -9.77 2.42 -1.96
CA PRO A 214 -9.92 3.67 -2.68
C PRO A 214 -11.40 3.97 -2.98
N VAL A 215 -11.76 5.25 -2.96
CA VAL A 215 -13.09 5.70 -3.39
C VAL A 215 -13.29 5.43 -4.88
N GLY A 216 -14.55 5.25 -5.32
CA GLY A 216 -14.85 4.83 -6.70
C GLY A 216 -14.34 5.77 -7.80
N TRP A 217 -14.14 7.06 -7.49
CA TRP A 217 -13.61 8.05 -8.43
C TRP A 217 -12.09 8.21 -8.38
N PHE A 218 -11.39 7.52 -7.49
CA PHE A 218 -9.93 7.57 -7.35
C PHE A 218 -9.22 7.24 -8.68
N ALA A 219 -9.52 6.07 -9.27
CA ALA A 219 -8.83 5.63 -10.47
C ALA A 219 -9.00 6.58 -11.67
N PRO A 220 -10.21 7.04 -12.07
CA PRO A 220 -10.36 7.98 -13.17
C PRO A 220 -9.66 9.33 -12.93
N VAL A 221 -9.67 9.83 -11.71
CA VAL A 221 -9.00 11.09 -11.38
C VAL A 221 -7.48 10.96 -11.43
N MET A 222 -6.92 9.88 -10.88
CA MET A 222 -5.49 9.61 -10.95
C MET A 222 -5.01 9.33 -12.39
N VAL A 223 -5.80 8.62 -13.19
CA VAL A 223 -5.51 8.42 -14.62
C VAL A 223 -5.45 9.74 -15.36
N LEU A 224 -6.35 10.67 -15.08
CA LEU A 224 -6.36 12.01 -15.70
C LEU A 224 -5.15 12.85 -15.23
N TRP A 225 -4.87 12.83 -13.92
CA TRP A 225 -3.72 13.55 -13.34
C TRP A 225 -2.39 13.07 -13.92
N LEU A 226 -2.14 11.76 -13.90
CA LEU A 226 -0.89 11.16 -14.39
C LEU A 226 -0.76 11.23 -15.92
N GLY A 227 -1.89 11.10 -16.63
CA GLY A 227 -1.93 11.13 -18.08
C GLY A 227 -1.71 12.52 -18.65
N GLY A 228 -2.15 13.57 -17.96
CA GLY A 228 -2.06 14.95 -18.46
C GLY A 228 -0.65 15.38 -18.86
N PRO A 229 0.34 15.34 -17.97
CA PRO A 229 1.73 15.70 -18.29
C PRO A 229 2.35 14.83 -19.40
N ALA A 230 2.11 13.50 -19.35
CA ALA A 230 2.63 12.58 -20.37
C ALA A 230 2.04 12.87 -21.77
N LEU A 231 0.71 13.05 -21.85
CA LEU A 231 0.03 13.43 -23.09
C LEU A 231 0.45 14.80 -23.59
N ALA A 232 0.69 15.76 -22.67
CA ALA A 232 1.19 17.08 -23.04
C ALA A 232 2.58 17.00 -23.68
N LEU A 233 3.48 16.21 -23.12
CA LEU A 233 4.80 15.98 -23.70
C LEU A 233 4.71 15.31 -25.08
N VAL A 234 3.88 14.29 -25.23
CA VAL A 234 3.66 13.59 -26.50
C VAL A 234 3.06 14.51 -27.54
N THR A 235 2.03 15.29 -27.21
CA THR A 235 1.37 16.22 -28.12
C THR A 235 2.29 17.38 -28.51
N GLY A 236 3.01 17.95 -27.54
CA GLY A 236 3.98 19.04 -27.77
C GLY A 236 5.13 18.63 -28.70
N TYR A 237 5.56 17.34 -28.60
CA TYR A 237 6.57 16.78 -29.50
C TYR A 237 6.03 16.42 -30.90
N ALA A 238 4.83 15.79 -30.95
CA ALA A 238 4.33 15.15 -32.18
C ALA A 238 3.47 16.06 -33.06
N VAL A 239 2.80 17.07 -32.48
CA VAL A 239 1.81 17.88 -33.15
C VAL A 239 2.41 19.26 -33.54
N ARG A 240 2.08 19.74 -34.73
CA ARG A 240 2.55 21.07 -35.21
C ARG A 240 2.02 22.23 -34.35
N ARG A 241 0.75 22.12 -33.91
CA ARG A 241 0.10 23.12 -33.05
C ARG A 241 0.40 22.81 -31.58
N ARG A 242 1.56 23.25 -31.08
CA ARG A 242 2.08 22.94 -29.74
C ARG A 242 1.18 23.38 -28.60
N PHE A 243 0.32 24.42 -28.83
CA PHE A 243 -0.65 24.85 -27.81
C PHE A 243 -1.68 23.78 -27.47
N LEU A 244 -1.93 22.78 -28.32
CA LEU A 244 -2.78 21.65 -28.02
C LEU A 244 -2.24 20.79 -26.83
N ALA A 245 -0.95 20.91 -26.51
CA ALA A 245 -0.36 20.28 -25.31
C ALA A 245 -0.90 20.88 -24.01
N LEU A 246 -1.44 22.10 -24.04
CA LEU A 246 -2.05 22.73 -22.87
C LEU A 246 -3.36 22.05 -22.46
N VAL A 247 -4.10 21.46 -23.40
CA VAL A 247 -5.41 20.83 -23.12
C VAL A 247 -5.28 19.72 -22.08
N PRO A 248 -4.42 18.69 -22.23
CA PRO A 248 -4.26 17.67 -21.21
C PRO A 248 -3.64 18.20 -19.90
N LEU A 249 -2.80 19.24 -19.96
CA LEU A 249 -2.27 19.88 -18.74
C LEU A 249 -3.35 20.59 -17.94
N VAL A 250 -4.22 21.35 -18.62
CA VAL A 250 -5.35 22.03 -17.97
C VAL A 250 -6.31 21.02 -17.37
N ALA A 251 -6.59 19.92 -18.09
CA ALA A 251 -7.44 18.85 -17.57
C ALA A 251 -6.84 18.21 -16.31
N ALA A 252 -5.53 17.93 -16.28
CA ALA A 252 -4.83 17.44 -15.09
C ALA A 252 -4.83 18.47 -13.96
N ALA A 253 -4.52 19.74 -14.26
CA ALA A 253 -4.53 20.81 -13.27
C ALA A 253 -5.91 21.03 -12.65
N ALA A 254 -6.99 20.79 -13.39
CA ALA A 254 -8.36 20.90 -12.88
C ALA A 254 -8.72 19.85 -11.82
N VAL A 255 -8.10 18.65 -11.85
CA VAL A 255 -8.34 17.60 -10.86
C VAL A 255 -7.35 17.64 -9.69
N ALA A 256 -6.23 18.35 -9.81
CA ALA A 256 -5.23 18.46 -8.75
C ALA A 256 -5.81 18.99 -7.42
N PRO A 257 -6.62 20.08 -7.39
CA PRO A 257 -7.24 20.55 -6.16
C PRO A 257 -8.16 19.51 -5.51
N LEU A 258 -8.87 18.71 -6.31
CA LEU A 258 -9.71 17.63 -5.78
C LEU A 258 -8.86 16.58 -5.05
N ILE A 259 -7.72 16.17 -5.62
CA ILE A 259 -6.80 15.22 -5.00
C ILE A 259 -6.24 15.79 -3.70
N VAL A 260 -5.72 17.03 -3.74
CA VAL A 260 -5.08 17.66 -2.58
C VAL A 260 -6.06 17.90 -1.43
N ASN A 261 -7.27 18.36 -1.74
CA ASN A 261 -8.28 18.65 -0.72
C ASN A 261 -8.91 17.39 -0.12
N SER A 262 -8.97 16.30 -0.88
CA SER A 262 -9.45 15.02 -0.36
C SER A 262 -8.42 14.35 0.55
N GLY A 263 -7.11 14.48 0.26
CA GLY A 263 -6.08 13.94 1.13
C GLY A 263 -6.31 12.46 1.47
N GLU A 264 -6.43 12.17 2.77
CA GLU A 264 -6.73 10.82 3.26
C GLU A 264 -8.11 10.30 2.85
N ASP A 265 -9.09 11.18 2.53
CA ASP A 265 -10.43 10.81 2.08
C ASP A 265 -10.46 10.24 0.64
N LEU A 266 -9.30 10.17 -0.04
CA LEU A 266 -9.12 9.36 -1.24
C LEU A 266 -9.38 7.87 -0.97
N PHE A 267 -9.30 7.47 0.28
CA PHE A 267 -9.54 6.12 0.77
C PHE A 267 -10.61 6.13 1.85
N ARG A 268 -11.50 5.18 1.80
CA ARG A 268 -12.57 4.95 2.77
C ARG A 268 -12.35 3.64 3.48
N GLU A 269 -12.95 3.48 4.66
CA GLU A 269 -12.96 2.18 5.33
C GLU A 269 -13.59 1.10 4.44
N ASP A 270 -12.94 -0.06 4.41
CA ASP A 270 -13.47 -1.24 3.75
C ASP A 270 -14.74 -1.71 4.50
N PRO A 271 -15.88 -1.88 3.81
CA PRO A 271 -17.07 -2.46 4.44
C PRO A 271 -16.83 -3.83 5.09
N VAL A 272 -15.84 -4.59 4.59
CA VAL A 272 -15.45 -5.87 5.20
C VAL A 272 -14.68 -5.64 6.49
N ALA A 273 -13.80 -4.64 6.55
CA ALA A 273 -13.07 -4.27 7.77
C ALA A 273 -14.01 -3.86 8.90
N ARG A 274 -15.08 -3.15 8.60
CA ARG A 274 -16.09 -2.73 9.59
C ARG A 274 -16.95 -3.87 10.12
N ARG A 275 -17.03 -4.98 9.41
CA ARG A 275 -17.80 -6.15 9.85
C ARG A 275 -16.99 -6.90 10.92
N LEU A 276 -17.50 -6.97 12.13
CA LEU A 276 -16.89 -7.74 13.19
C LEU A 276 -17.31 -9.21 13.11
N ILE A 277 -16.35 -10.10 13.31
CA ILE A 277 -16.54 -11.53 13.50
C ILE A 277 -16.16 -11.81 14.94
N CYS A 278 -17.08 -12.42 15.69
CA CYS A 278 -16.97 -12.59 17.14
C CYS A 278 -17.07 -14.06 17.55
N THR A 279 -16.45 -14.40 18.69
CA THR A 279 -16.68 -15.69 19.37
C THR A 279 -18.05 -15.72 20.05
N ASP A 280 -18.59 -16.92 20.27
CA ASP A 280 -19.82 -17.10 21.04
C ASP A 280 -19.58 -17.15 22.56
N ALA A 281 -18.30 -17.16 22.98
CA ALA A 281 -17.89 -17.22 24.38
C ALA A 281 -18.08 -15.89 25.12
N VAL A 282 -18.09 -15.92 26.41
CA VAL A 282 -18.04 -14.73 27.30
C VAL A 282 -16.80 -14.88 28.18
N PRO A 283 -15.87 -13.90 28.17
CA PRO A 283 -15.86 -12.65 27.42
C PRO A 283 -15.79 -12.84 25.88
N GLN A 284 -16.50 -12.01 25.14
CA GLN A 284 -16.56 -12.08 23.69
C GLN A 284 -15.33 -11.43 23.05
N VAL A 285 -14.67 -12.12 22.12
CA VAL A 285 -13.57 -11.58 21.32
C VAL A 285 -14.06 -11.33 19.91
N CYS A 286 -13.89 -10.10 19.39
CA CYS A 286 -14.34 -9.70 18.07
C CYS A 286 -13.17 -9.12 17.28
N VAL A 287 -12.92 -9.66 16.09
CA VAL A 287 -11.93 -9.14 15.15
C VAL A 287 -12.59 -8.58 13.90
N SER A 288 -11.87 -7.77 13.14
CA SER A 288 -12.26 -7.29 11.82
C SER A 288 -12.56 -8.47 10.87
N GLY A 289 -13.51 -8.30 9.97
CA GLY A 289 -13.79 -9.30 8.93
C GLY A 289 -12.59 -9.63 8.03
N LEU A 290 -11.63 -8.73 7.91
CA LEU A 290 -10.36 -8.97 7.21
C LEU A 290 -9.45 -9.92 7.99
N ASP A 291 -9.52 -9.89 9.32
CA ASP A 291 -8.68 -10.65 10.23
C ASP A 291 -9.38 -11.91 10.79
N GLY A 292 -10.44 -12.36 10.13
CA GLY A 292 -11.19 -13.55 10.52
C GLY A 292 -10.33 -14.77 10.89
N PRO A 293 -9.24 -15.10 10.15
CA PRO A 293 -8.33 -16.20 10.50
C PRO A 293 -7.64 -16.07 11.87
N LEU A 294 -7.54 -14.86 12.42
CA LEU A 294 -6.90 -14.58 13.71
C LEU A 294 -7.87 -14.73 14.89
N LEU A 295 -9.18 -14.84 14.66
CA LEU A 295 -10.19 -14.83 15.74
C LEU A 295 -9.90 -15.86 16.84
N PHE A 296 -9.70 -17.11 16.46
CA PHE A 296 -9.44 -18.17 17.45
C PHE A 296 -8.09 -18.01 18.14
N GLN A 297 -7.07 -17.56 17.42
CA GLN A 297 -5.74 -17.31 17.97
C GLN A 297 -5.76 -16.16 18.99
N ALA A 298 -6.48 -15.08 18.67
CA ALA A 298 -6.70 -13.97 19.60
C ALA A 298 -7.47 -14.41 20.85
N SER A 299 -8.53 -15.23 20.68
CA SER A 299 -9.30 -15.77 21.79
C SER A 299 -8.45 -16.67 22.69
N ASP A 300 -7.66 -17.57 22.11
CA ASP A 300 -6.79 -18.48 22.85
C ASP A 300 -5.70 -17.71 23.61
N ALA A 301 -5.09 -16.71 23.00
CA ALA A 301 -4.09 -15.86 23.63
C ALA A 301 -4.63 -15.14 24.87
N LEU A 302 -5.92 -14.79 24.89
CA LEU A 302 -6.58 -14.09 26.01
C LEU A 302 -7.13 -15.00 27.08
N THR A 303 -7.07 -16.32 26.93
CA THR A 303 -7.66 -17.30 27.91
C THR A 303 -7.11 -17.09 29.33
N GLY A 304 -5.81 -16.91 29.49
CA GLY A 304 -5.18 -16.68 30.80
C GLY A 304 -5.59 -15.34 31.41
N LEU A 305 -5.71 -14.29 30.61
CA LEU A 305 -6.17 -12.97 31.03
C LEU A 305 -7.66 -13.05 31.50
N HIS A 306 -8.51 -13.72 30.73
CA HIS A 306 -9.92 -13.91 31.11
C HIS A 306 -10.07 -14.67 32.44
N ALA A 307 -9.29 -15.73 32.63
CA ALA A 307 -9.33 -16.50 33.87
C ALA A 307 -8.93 -15.65 35.10
N ARG A 308 -8.00 -14.71 34.95
CA ARG A 308 -7.58 -13.81 36.03
C ARG A 308 -8.57 -12.68 36.32
N LEU A 309 -9.36 -12.30 35.34
CA LEU A 309 -10.41 -11.29 35.46
C LEU A 309 -11.75 -11.90 35.89
N ASP A 310 -11.85 -13.21 36.00
CA ASP A 310 -13.09 -13.88 36.42
C ASP A 310 -13.52 -13.46 37.83
N GLY A 311 -14.78 -13.04 37.94
CA GLY A 311 -15.34 -12.52 39.19
C GLY A 311 -14.84 -11.13 39.61
N VAL A 312 -14.06 -10.43 38.79
CA VAL A 312 -13.64 -9.05 39.05
C VAL A 312 -14.79 -8.10 38.66
N PRO A 313 -15.28 -7.23 39.57
CA PRO A 313 -16.29 -6.23 39.23
C PRO A 313 -15.82 -5.27 38.14
N GLY A 314 -16.62 -5.07 37.08
CA GLY A 314 -16.24 -4.17 35.97
C GLY A 314 -15.25 -4.76 34.96
N ALA A 315 -14.91 -6.05 35.08
CA ALA A 315 -14.12 -6.76 34.08
C ALA A 315 -14.80 -6.67 32.67
N PRO A 316 -14.05 -6.49 31.60
CA PRO A 316 -14.63 -6.42 30.27
C PRO A 316 -15.31 -7.72 29.86
N LEU A 317 -16.51 -7.62 29.33
CA LEU A 317 -17.24 -8.75 28.76
C LEU A 317 -17.05 -8.89 27.25
N ARG A 318 -16.40 -7.87 26.64
CA ARG A 318 -16.20 -7.81 25.19
C ARG A 318 -14.90 -7.11 24.83
N TYR A 319 -14.13 -7.74 23.96
CA TYR A 319 -12.90 -7.24 23.37
C TYR A 319 -13.10 -7.06 21.86
N VAL A 320 -12.74 -5.90 21.32
CA VAL A 320 -13.07 -5.54 19.93
C VAL A 320 -11.85 -4.95 19.23
N GLN A 321 -11.52 -5.49 18.08
CA GLN A 321 -10.58 -4.84 17.18
C GLN A 321 -11.24 -3.57 16.61
N VAL A 322 -10.58 -2.42 16.76
CA VAL A 322 -11.02 -1.15 16.21
C VAL A 322 -10.04 -0.67 15.16
N PRO A 323 -10.48 0.05 14.13
CA PRO A 323 -9.58 0.69 13.18
C PRO A 323 -8.62 1.66 13.89
N GLU A 324 -7.48 1.96 13.26
CA GLU A 324 -6.52 2.93 13.79
C GLU A 324 -7.19 4.30 14.03
N GLY A 325 -6.98 4.86 15.21
CA GLY A 325 -7.65 6.09 15.65
C GLY A 325 -9.15 5.95 15.95
N GLY A 326 -9.72 4.75 15.80
CA GLY A 326 -11.12 4.46 16.14
C GLY A 326 -11.35 4.34 17.64
N ARG A 327 -12.61 4.47 18.05
CA ARG A 327 -13.04 4.24 19.45
C ARG A 327 -13.80 2.92 19.55
N PRO A 328 -13.56 2.12 20.59
CA PRO A 328 -14.33 0.91 20.83
C PRO A 328 -15.79 1.27 21.14
N PRO A 329 -16.73 0.38 20.84
CA PRO A 329 -18.12 0.51 21.32
C PRO A 329 -18.18 0.63 22.82
N ALA A 330 -19.23 1.28 23.34
CA ALA A 330 -19.41 1.43 24.79
C ALA A 330 -19.37 0.07 25.51
N GLY A 331 -18.57 -0.04 26.56
CA GLY A 331 -18.39 -1.26 27.36
C GLY A 331 -17.48 -2.32 26.72
N ALA A 332 -16.88 -2.04 25.55
CA ALA A 332 -15.87 -2.93 24.96
C ALA A 332 -14.45 -2.41 25.22
N THR A 333 -13.50 -3.34 25.32
CA THR A 333 -12.07 -3.03 25.41
C THR A 333 -11.44 -3.21 24.03
N PRO A 334 -10.59 -2.27 23.57
CA PRO A 334 -9.92 -2.41 22.29
C PRO A 334 -8.90 -3.55 22.35
N LEU A 335 -8.83 -4.32 21.27
CA LEU A 335 -7.72 -5.25 21.00
C LEU A 335 -6.53 -4.47 20.41
N PRO A 336 -5.30 -4.97 20.59
CA PRO A 336 -4.11 -4.39 19.97
C PRO A 336 -4.23 -4.37 18.45
N HIS A 337 -3.61 -3.37 17.83
CA HIS A 337 -3.53 -3.31 16.39
C HIS A 337 -2.72 -4.47 15.81
N HIS A 338 -3.21 -5.05 14.74
CA HIS A 338 -2.52 -6.09 13.99
C HIS A 338 -1.52 -5.46 13.01
N MET A 339 -0.29 -5.24 13.46
CA MET A 339 0.79 -4.77 12.58
C MET A 339 1.43 -5.96 11.87
N ARG A 340 1.21 -6.06 10.55
CA ARG A 340 1.78 -7.15 9.76
C ARG A 340 3.30 -7.07 9.68
N GLY A 341 3.92 -8.23 9.82
CA GLY A 341 5.38 -8.36 9.92
C GLY A 341 5.95 -8.14 11.33
N TRP A 342 5.11 -7.75 12.28
CA TRP A 342 5.47 -7.52 13.68
C TRP A 342 4.60 -8.34 14.62
N THR A 343 3.36 -7.91 14.86
CA THR A 343 2.43 -8.63 15.74
C THR A 343 1.69 -9.76 15.02
N VAL A 344 1.56 -9.66 13.70
CA VAL A 344 0.96 -10.67 12.83
C VAL A 344 1.89 -11.00 11.67
N VAL A 345 2.18 -12.26 11.47
CA VAL A 345 2.94 -12.76 10.31
C VAL A 345 2.05 -13.75 9.54
N ARG A 346 1.71 -13.38 8.30
CA ARG A 346 0.73 -14.10 7.49
C ARG A 346 -0.64 -14.12 8.17
N ASP A 347 -1.15 -15.30 8.53
CA ASP A 347 -2.42 -15.56 9.21
C ASP A 347 -2.23 -15.94 10.68
N ARG A 348 -1.09 -15.56 11.31
CA ARG A 348 -0.75 -15.98 12.67
C ARG A 348 -0.29 -14.82 13.54
N LEU A 349 -0.67 -14.83 14.80
CA LEU A 349 -0.05 -14.01 15.81
C LEU A 349 1.43 -14.40 15.95
N ALA A 350 2.32 -13.42 15.84
CA ALA A 350 3.77 -13.65 15.94
C ALA A 350 4.16 -14.08 17.36
N ASP A 351 3.56 -13.43 18.35
CA ASP A 351 3.74 -13.73 19.78
C ASP A 351 2.40 -13.57 20.51
N PRO A 352 1.70 -14.67 20.82
CA PRO A 352 0.46 -14.65 21.57
C PRO A 352 0.59 -14.07 22.99
N ALA A 353 1.76 -14.21 23.65
CA ALA A 353 1.98 -13.66 24.99
C ALA A 353 2.08 -12.12 24.94
N SER A 354 2.85 -11.59 24.02
CA SER A 354 2.91 -10.14 23.77
C SER A 354 1.55 -9.56 23.34
N TYR A 355 0.75 -10.31 22.57
CA TYR A 355 -0.60 -9.90 22.20
C TYR A 355 -1.53 -9.81 23.41
N ALA A 356 -1.50 -10.82 24.28
CA ALA A 356 -2.26 -10.81 25.53
C ALA A 356 -1.82 -9.68 26.45
N TYR A 357 -0.49 -9.43 26.55
CA TYR A 357 0.05 -8.35 27.36
C TYR A 357 -0.40 -6.97 26.84
N ALA A 358 -0.31 -6.72 25.54
CA ALA A 358 -0.79 -5.48 24.95
C ALA A 358 -2.31 -5.28 25.14
N THR A 359 -3.08 -6.38 25.19
CA THR A 359 -4.52 -6.32 25.55
C THR A 359 -4.69 -5.95 27.03
N ALA A 360 -3.88 -6.52 27.93
CA ALA A 360 -3.91 -6.21 29.36
C ALA A 360 -3.49 -4.75 29.63
N ASP A 361 -2.45 -4.28 28.95
CA ASP A 361 -2.01 -2.87 28.97
C ASP A 361 -3.14 -1.94 28.49
N GLY A 362 -3.83 -2.31 27.41
CA GLY A 362 -5.02 -1.58 26.92
C GLY A 362 -6.18 -1.50 27.94
N LEU A 363 -6.20 -2.33 28.98
CA LEU A 363 -7.17 -2.20 30.09
C LEU A 363 -6.89 -0.99 30.96
N SER A 364 -5.65 -0.51 31.03
CA SER A 364 -5.25 0.70 31.75
C SER A 364 -5.51 1.98 30.94
N ALA A 365 -5.73 1.85 29.61
CA ALA A 365 -5.91 3.00 28.75
C ALA A 365 -7.07 3.89 29.18
N ARG A 366 -6.77 5.18 29.34
CA ARG A 366 -7.70 6.23 29.74
C ARG A 366 -7.86 7.26 28.60
N ASP A 367 -9.09 7.61 28.27
CA ASP A 367 -9.36 8.68 27.28
C ASP A 367 -9.18 10.06 27.93
N CYS A 368 -7.93 10.40 28.24
CA CYS A 368 -7.56 11.61 28.95
C CYS A 368 -6.75 12.56 28.07
N PRO A 369 -6.79 13.89 28.33
CA PRO A 369 -5.91 14.83 27.68
C PRO A 369 -4.44 14.45 27.88
N MET A 370 -3.63 14.59 26.84
CA MET A 370 -2.20 14.26 26.89
C MET A 370 -1.47 14.97 28.03
N SER A 371 -1.87 16.22 28.35
CA SER A 371 -1.29 16.98 29.48
C SER A 371 -1.44 16.30 30.85
N VAL A 372 -2.47 15.45 31.02
CA VAL A 372 -2.66 14.64 32.26
C VAL A 372 -1.77 13.40 32.21
N LEU A 373 -1.71 12.75 31.05
CA LEU A 373 -0.98 11.50 30.88
C LEU A 373 0.53 11.66 30.90
N VAL A 374 1.08 12.82 30.51
CA VAL A 374 2.52 13.12 30.50
C VAL A 374 2.97 14.03 31.64
N ALA A 375 2.12 14.29 32.64
CA ALA A 375 2.49 15.11 33.77
C ALA A 375 3.62 14.45 34.57
N GLU A 376 4.68 15.19 34.82
CA GLU A 376 5.87 14.71 35.60
C GLU A 376 5.63 14.86 37.09
N ASP A 377 4.54 14.34 37.62
CA ASP A 377 4.24 14.33 39.04
C ASP A 377 4.21 12.91 39.63
N SER A 378 4.34 12.82 40.94
CA SER A 378 4.39 11.53 41.65
C SER A 378 3.08 10.72 41.57
N ALA A 379 1.94 11.37 41.28
CA ALA A 379 0.68 10.66 41.12
C ALA A 379 0.58 9.99 39.75
N THR A 380 1.00 10.68 38.70
CA THR A 380 1.09 10.15 37.34
C THR A 380 2.10 9.02 37.27
N GLN A 381 3.28 9.17 37.88
CA GLN A 381 4.26 8.10 37.94
C GLN A 381 3.72 6.84 38.65
N ARG A 382 3.09 6.99 39.82
CA ARG A 382 2.44 5.86 40.50
C ARG A 382 1.34 5.19 39.68
N MET A 383 0.60 5.99 38.91
CA MET A 383 -0.43 5.47 38.01
C MET A 383 0.22 4.54 36.96
N TRP A 384 1.28 4.98 36.29
CA TRP A 384 2.01 4.16 35.29
C TRP A 384 2.59 2.90 35.90
N GLU A 385 3.26 3.01 37.06
CA GLU A 385 3.85 1.85 37.76
C GLU A 385 2.75 0.83 38.20
N THR A 386 1.57 1.33 38.54
CA THR A 386 0.43 0.48 38.89
C THR A 386 -0.16 -0.18 37.64
N ASP A 387 -0.29 0.55 36.55
CA ASP A 387 -0.79 0.05 35.28
C ASP A 387 0.12 -1.08 34.75
N ASP A 388 1.44 -0.88 34.76
CA ASP A 388 2.42 -1.92 34.39
C ASP A 388 2.34 -3.14 35.28
N ALA A 389 2.22 -2.97 36.62
CA ALA A 389 2.08 -4.06 37.55
C ALA A 389 0.81 -4.88 37.32
N VAL A 390 -0.31 -4.21 36.99
CA VAL A 390 -1.58 -4.87 36.63
C VAL A 390 -1.46 -5.67 35.36
N ALA A 391 -0.88 -5.09 34.32
CA ALA A 391 -0.69 -5.76 33.02
C ALA A 391 0.17 -7.03 33.17
N HIS A 392 1.27 -6.94 33.92
CA HIS A 392 2.14 -8.11 34.22
C HIS A 392 1.47 -9.16 35.10
N TRP A 393 0.69 -8.72 36.09
CA TRP A 393 -0.07 -9.67 36.90
C TRP A 393 -1.11 -10.41 36.06
N LEU A 394 -1.78 -9.71 35.13
CA LEU A 394 -2.75 -10.30 34.21
C LEU A 394 -2.11 -11.25 33.20
N VAL A 395 -0.89 -10.96 32.74
CA VAL A 395 -0.18 -11.74 31.72
C VAL A 395 1.28 -11.98 32.14
N PRO A 396 1.54 -12.91 33.10
CA PRO A 396 2.91 -13.16 33.57
C PRO A 396 3.85 -13.78 32.54
N SER A 397 3.30 -14.37 31.48
CA SER A 397 4.09 -14.98 30.39
C SER A 397 4.77 -13.99 29.47
N ALA A 398 4.47 -12.69 29.58
CA ALA A 398 5.07 -11.65 28.74
C ALA A 398 6.55 -11.35 29.07
N GLY A 399 7.11 -12.01 30.07
CA GLY A 399 8.52 -11.88 30.45
C GLY A 399 8.82 -10.63 31.31
N PRO A 400 9.82 -10.72 32.19
CA PRO A 400 10.18 -9.63 33.10
C PRO A 400 10.87 -8.45 32.37
N GLU A 401 11.30 -8.62 31.13
CA GLU A 401 12.04 -7.61 30.35
C GLU A 401 11.20 -6.37 30.05
N LEU A 402 9.87 -6.46 30.12
CA LEU A 402 8.95 -5.36 29.90
C LEU A 402 8.60 -4.58 31.19
N LEU A 403 9.04 -5.06 32.37
CA LEU A 403 8.80 -4.36 33.63
C LEU A 403 9.88 -3.30 33.88
N PRO A 404 9.50 -2.02 34.12
CA PRO A 404 10.41 -1.04 34.70
C PRO A 404 10.92 -1.53 36.06
N GLU A 405 12.18 -1.18 36.42
CA GLU A 405 12.79 -1.57 37.71
C GLU A 405 11.89 -1.19 38.90
N THR A 406 11.15 -0.10 38.82
CA THR A 406 10.23 0.41 39.86
C THR A 406 8.90 -0.34 39.93
N GLY A 407 8.41 -0.94 38.83
CA GLY A 407 7.14 -1.66 38.79
C GLY A 407 7.13 -2.98 39.57
N GLY A 408 8.30 -3.54 39.86
CA GLY A 408 8.44 -4.82 40.58
C GLY A 408 7.79 -4.81 41.96
N ALA A 409 7.97 -3.75 42.75
CA ALA A 409 7.41 -3.64 44.09
C ALA A 409 5.86 -3.58 44.11
N TYR A 410 5.24 -2.98 43.12
CA TYR A 410 3.78 -2.94 42.95
C TYR A 410 3.24 -4.30 42.53
N LEU A 411 3.93 -5.01 41.65
CA LEU A 411 3.58 -6.37 41.25
C LEU A 411 3.65 -7.35 42.44
N GLU A 412 4.70 -7.26 43.29
CA GLU A 412 4.85 -8.06 44.51
C GLU A 412 3.67 -7.84 45.44
N ARG A 413 3.28 -6.59 45.72
CA ARG A 413 2.12 -6.26 46.59
C ARG A 413 0.83 -6.80 46.01
N LEU A 414 0.58 -6.61 44.71
CA LEU A 414 -0.61 -7.14 44.05
C LEU A 414 -0.66 -8.68 44.12
N THR A 415 0.48 -9.32 43.98
CA THR A 415 0.61 -10.78 44.02
C THR A 415 0.40 -11.33 45.47
N ALA A 416 0.85 -10.60 46.48
CA ALA A 416 0.73 -10.97 47.88
C ALA A 416 -0.72 -10.87 48.43
N MET A 417 -1.61 -10.14 47.77
CA MET A 417 -3.03 -10.04 48.18
C MET A 417 -3.74 -11.38 48.11
N GLY A 418 -4.69 -11.59 49.02
CA GLY A 418 -5.63 -12.69 48.91
C GLY A 418 -6.59 -12.53 47.72
N ASP A 419 -7.12 -13.63 47.20
CA ASP A 419 -7.92 -13.60 45.96
C ASP A 419 -9.17 -12.70 46.04
N ALA A 420 -9.86 -12.71 47.18
CA ALA A 420 -11.04 -11.85 47.36
C ALA A 420 -10.66 -10.36 47.42
N GLU A 421 -9.59 -10.03 48.15
CA GLU A 421 -9.06 -8.68 48.26
C GLU A 421 -8.57 -8.15 46.93
N ARG A 422 -7.83 -8.96 46.19
CA ARG A 422 -7.31 -8.64 44.86
C ARG A 422 -8.44 -8.37 43.89
N ARG A 423 -9.49 -9.22 43.84
CA ARG A 423 -10.67 -8.98 42.99
C ARG A 423 -11.38 -7.67 43.33
N ALA A 424 -11.55 -7.38 44.61
CA ALA A 424 -12.15 -6.12 45.03
C ALA A 424 -11.28 -4.92 44.70
N TRP A 425 -9.94 -5.04 44.83
CA TRP A 425 -8.99 -4.00 44.46
C TRP A 425 -8.99 -3.76 42.95
N LEU A 426 -8.91 -4.83 42.14
CA LEU A 426 -8.97 -4.74 40.67
C LEU A 426 -10.28 -4.12 40.19
N GLY A 427 -11.40 -4.40 40.82
CA GLY A 427 -12.69 -3.77 40.51
C GLY A 427 -12.66 -2.25 40.73
N ARG A 428 -12.05 -1.78 41.83
CA ARG A 428 -11.84 -0.33 42.06
C ARG A 428 -10.88 0.28 41.03
N TYR A 429 -9.81 -0.44 40.71
CA TYR A 429 -8.84 -0.01 39.68
C TYR A 429 -9.50 0.16 38.31
N LEU A 430 -10.25 -0.85 37.84
CA LEU A 430 -10.95 -0.77 36.54
C LEU A 430 -11.99 0.35 36.51
N ALA A 431 -12.59 0.71 37.62
CA ALA A 431 -13.52 1.83 37.70
C ALA A 431 -12.83 3.19 37.47
N THR A 432 -11.50 3.30 37.66
CA THR A 432 -10.75 4.55 37.40
C THR A 432 -10.49 4.82 35.91
N ARG A 433 -10.74 3.86 35.02
CA ARG A 433 -10.50 4.04 33.56
C ARG A 433 -11.28 5.19 32.92
N THR A 434 -12.43 5.54 33.47
CA THR A 434 -13.26 6.63 33.02
C THR A 434 -12.96 7.97 33.73
N VAL A 435 -11.97 7.98 34.64
CA VAL A 435 -11.63 9.13 35.47
C VAL A 435 -10.26 9.65 35.11
N CYS A 436 -10.17 10.89 34.62
CA CYS A 436 -8.89 11.52 34.25
C CYS A 436 -8.21 12.21 35.46
N ASP A 437 -8.04 11.45 36.55
CA ASP A 437 -7.30 11.87 37.74
C ASP A 437 -6.32 10.74 38.17
N PRO A 438 -5.00 10.94 38.00
CA PRO A 438 -4.01 9.95 38.45
C PRO A 438 -4.10 9.59 39.92
N LYS A 439 -4.64 10.50 40.78
CA LYS A 439 -4.82 10.27 42.23
C LYS A 439 -5.99 9.33 42.53
N ALA A 440 -6.90 9.14 41.57
CA ALA A 440 -8.02 8.22 41.73
C ALA A 440 -7.61 6.73 41.69
N VAL A 441 -6.42 6.41 41.14
CA VAL A 441 -5.89 5.06 41.10
C VAL A 441 -5.65 4.55 42.52
N PRO A 442 -6.26 3.42 42.91
CA PRO A 442 -6.17 2.94 44.27
C PRO A 442 -4.74 2.53 44.61
N ALA A 443 -4.28 2.90 45.82
CA ALA A 443 -2.96 2.50 46.29
C ALA A 443 -2.87 0.98 46.43
N LEU A 444 -1.69 0.43 46.14
CA LEU A 444 -1.28 -0.97 46.38
C LEU A 444 -0.57 -1.10 47.74
#